data_8db71e4c2ddae4dec65d569e7d7d5795
#
_entry.id   8db71e4c2ddae4dec65d569e7d7d5795
#
_cell.length_a   1.000
_cell.length_b   1.000
_cell.length_c   1.000
_cell.angle_alpha   90.00
_cell.angle_beta   90.00
_cell.angle_gamma   90.00
#
_symmetry.space_group_name_H-M   'P 1'
#
loop_
_entity.id
_entity.type
_entity.pdbx_description
1 polymer ?
#
loop_
_entity_poly.entity_id
_entity_poly.type
_entity_poly.pdbx_seq_one_letter_code
_entity_poly.pdbx_strand_id
1 'polypeptide(L)'
;ARLAADVEIGPYAIIGRRVAIGAGSKIAAHAVIGDWTEIGANNRIFHQSSVGAPPQDLKYRGEETWTRLGDNNVIREFATIHRGTVTGHAETVIGNNNLFMAYSHVAHDCRIGNGVVMANVATLAGHVTIEDNVILGGLVAVHQFCTIGAHVMLGGGTLVGLDVPPYMI
;
A
#
# COMPACT_ATOMS: atom_id res chain seq x y z
N ALA A 1 10.81 1.87 17.08
CA ALA A 1 11.15 1.97 15.67
C ALA A 1 12.65 1.79 15.46
N ARG A 2 13.06 1.29 14.30
CA ARG A 2 14.45 1.20 13.84
C ARG A 2 14.55 1.94 12.52
N LEU A 3 15.34 3.00 12.48
CA LEU A 3 15.52 3.88 11.32
C LEU A 3 16.96 3.77 10.83
N ALA A 4 17.16 3.71 9.52
CA ALA A 4 18.51 3.87 8.94
C ALA A 4 19.01 5.31 9.15
N ALA A 5 20.32 5.52 9.08
CA ALA A 5 20.95 6.78 9.48
C ALA A 5 20.54 8.01 8.64
N ASP A 6 20.12 7.79 7.41
CA ASP A 6 19.80 8.82 6.42
C ASP A 6 18.29 8.94 6.13
N VAL A 7 17.44 8.39 7.01
CA VAL A 7 15.98 8.55 6.93
C VAL A 7 15.59 9.97 7.32
N GLU A 8 14.82 10.63 6.48
CA GLU A 8 14.28 11.96 6.77
C GLU A 8 12.84 11.83 7.31
N ILE A 9 12.57 12.44 8.47
CA ILE A 9 11.24 12.46 9.09
C ILE A 9 10.77 13.92 9.21
N GLY A 10 9.68 14.24 8.53
CA GLY A 10 9.06 15.57 8.58
C GLY A 10 8.36 15.86 9.91
N PRO A 11 8.03 17.13 10.17
CA PRO A 11 7.40 17.55 11.43
C PRO A 11 6.01 16.88 11.59
N TYR A 12 5.69 16.53 12.85
CA TYR A 12 4.43 15.91 13.25
C TYR A 12 4.14 14.53 12.58
N ALA A 13 5.12 13.92 11.92
CA ALA A 13 4.98 12.53 11.48
C ALA A 13 4.94 11.60 12.71
N ILE A 14 4.09 10.59 12.65
CA ILE A 14 3.94 9.59 13.72
C ILE A 14 4.53 8.27 13.24
N ILE A 15 5.50 7.74 14.00
CA ILE A 15 6.13 6.45 13.73
C ILE A 15 5.77 5.49 14.86
N GLY A 16 5.04 4.44 14.53
CA GLY A 16 4.53 3.44 15.46
C GLY A 16 5.60 2.52 16.05
N ARG A 17 5.15 1.55 16.83
CA ARG A 17 6.00 0.52 17.45
C ARG A 17 6.39 -0.53 16.42
N ARG A 18 7.60 -1.12 16.59
CA ARG A 18 8.13 -2.17 15.70
C ARG A 18 8.12 -1.76 14.21
N VAL A 19 8.30 -0.47 13.94
CA VAL A 19 8.52 0.05 12.59
C VAL A 19 10.00 -0.06 12.25
N ALA A 20 10.28 -0.48 11.02
CA ALA A 20 11.62 -0.41 10.43
C ALA A 20 11.55 0.40 9.13
N ILE A 21 12.49 1.35 8.93
CA ILE A 21 12.55 2.18 7.72
C ILE A 21 13.97 2.13 7.16
N GLY A 22 14.07 1.72 5.89
CA GLY A 22 15.32 1.59 5.15
C GLY A 22 15.88 2.92 4.67
N ALA A 23 17.15 2.86 4.26
CA ALA A 23 17.99 3.99 3.89
C ALA A 23 17.37 4.86 2.78
N GLY A 24 17.64 6.17 2.82
CA GLY A 24 17.17 7.13 1.80
C GLY A 24 15.68 7.40 1.79
N SER A 25 14.91 6.77 2.66
CA SER A 25 13.46 6.96 2.70
C SER A 25 13.08 8.29 3.38
N LYS A 26 12.02 8.93 2.85
CA LYS A 26 11.54 10.24 3.31
C LYS A 26 10.08 10.13 3.72
N ILE A 27 9.80 10.47 4.97
CA ILE A 27 8.47 10.52 5.57
C ILE A 27 8.08 11.99 5.76
N ALA A 28 7.11 12.47 5.00
CA ALA A 28 6.72 13.87 5.04
C ALA A 28 5.91 14.23 6.31
N ALA A 29 5.65 15.52 6.46
CA ALA A 29 4.90 16.05 7.60
C ALA A 29 3.52 15.39 7.76
N HIS A 30 3.10 15.14 9.01
CA HIS A 30 1.80 14.57 9.37
C HIS A 30 1.51 13.17 8.75
N ALA A 31 2.49 12.50 8.16
CA ALA A 31 2.30 11.11 7.74
C ALA A 31 2.28 10.19 8.98
N VAL A 32 1.49 9.12 8.90
CA VAL A 32 1.37 8.13 9.98
C VAL A 32 1.88 6.79 9.50
N ILE A 33 2.92 6.27 10.13
CA ILE A 33 3.40 4.91 9.94
C ILE A 33 2.93 4.08 11.14
N GLY A 34 1.99 3.18 10.91
CA GLY A 34 1.38 2.35 11.94
C GLY A 34 2.34 1.30 12.52
N ASP A 35 1.93 0.69 13.63
CA ASP A 35 2.67 -0.39 14.26
C ASP A 35 2.92 -1.56 13.29
N TRP A 36 4.01 -2.33 13.49
CA TRP A 36 4.36 -3.53 12.69
C TRP A 36 4.49 -3.24 11.19
N THR A 37 5.15 -2.15 10.83
CA THR A 37 5.38 -1.76 9.45
C THR A 37 6.86 -1.81 9.11
N GLU A 38 7.20 -2.51 8.03
CA GLU A 38 8.53 -2.51 7.45
C GLU A 38 8.51 -1.78 6.12
N ILE A 39 9.40 -0.81 5.96
CA ILE A 39 9.55 0.03 4.78
C ILE A 39 10.98 -0.12 4.29
N GLY A 40 11.18 -0.50 3.05
CA GLY A 40 12.48 -0.63 2.40
C GLY A 40 13.17 0.71 2.16
N ALA A 41 14.11 0.72 1.24
CA ALA A 41 14.93 1.88 0.92
C ALA A 41 14.29 2.85 -0.09
N ASN A 42 14.70 4.12 -0.04
CA ASN A 42 14.37 5.16 -1.03
C ASN A 42 12.86 5.40 -1.24
N ASN A 43 12.03 5.09 -0.26
CA ASN A 43 10.60 5.35 -0.34
C ASN A 43 10.29 6.82 -0.07
N ARG A 44 9.27 7.36 -0.74
CA ARG A 44 8.76 8.71 -0.55
C ARG A 44 7.32 8.64 -0.07
N ILE A 45 7.10 8.93 1.20
CA ILE A 45 5.77 8.89 1.83
C ILE A 45 5.36 10.34 2.10
N PHE A 46 4.33 10.79 1.39
CA PHE A 46 3.89 12.17 1.39
C PHE A 46 3.04 12.49 2.64
N HIS A 47 2.82 13.79 2.83
CA HIS A 47 2.09 14.31 3.98
C HIS A 47 0.67 13.72 4.09
N GLN A 48 0.22 13.53 5.32
CA GLN A 48 -1.13 13.05 5.66
C GLN A 48 -1.48 11.67 5.06
N SER A 49 -0.50 10.90 4.57
CA SER A 49 -0.71 9.50 4.21
C SER A 49 -0.68 8.61 5.46
N SER A 50 -1.30 7.44 5.37
CA SER A 50 -1.36 6.47 6.46
C SER A 50 -0.92 5.10 5.97
N VAL A 51 0.22 4.59 6.44
CA VAL A 51 0.79 3.30 6.05
C VAL A 51 0.85 2.39 7.27
N GLY A 52 0.25 1.21 7.18
CA GLY A 52 0.22 0.22 8.27
C GLY A 52 -0.87 0.47 9.31
N ALA A 53 -1.93 1.19 8.96
CA ALA A 53 -3.09 1.35 9.85
C ALA A 53 -3.79 0.01 10.10
N PRO A 54 -4.53 -0.13 11.22
CA PRO A 54 -5.37 -1.30 11.47
C PRO A 54 -6.33 -1.59 10.32
N PRO A 55 -6.60 -2.87 10.01
CA PRO A 55 -7.58 -3.23 8.98
C PRO A 55 -8.98 -2.72 9.30
N GLN A 56 -9.72 -2.35 8.27
CA GLN A 56 -11.17 -2.06 8.37
C GLN A 56 -11.96 -3.37 8.27
N ASP A 57 -11.65 -4.33 9.13
CA ASP A 57 -12.31 -5.62 9.23
C ASP A 57 -12.95 -5.75 10.61
N LEU A 58 -14.26 -6.01 10.65
CA LEU A 58 -15.01 -6.18 11.91
C LEU A 58 -14.52 -7.34 12.76
N LYS A 59 -13.79 -8.30 12.21
CA LYS A 59 -13.22 -9.45 12.93
C LYS A 59 -11.90 -9.11 13.59
N TYR A 60 -11.18 -8.06 13.15
CA TYR A 60 -9.88 -7.70 13.70
C TYR A 60 -10.02 -7.24 15.17
N ARG A 61 -9.15 -7.74 16.04
CA ARG A 61 -9.18 -7.47 17.49
C ARG A 61 -7.91 -6.80 18.01
N GLY A 62 -7.05 -6.30 17.12
CA GLY A 62 -5.79 -5.67 17.51
C GLY A 62 -4.58 -6.63 17.47
N GLU A 63 -4.71 -7.74 16.76
CA GLU A 63 -3.64 -8.73 16.64
C GLU A 63 -2.41 -8.18 15.94
N GLU A 64 -1.25 -8.77 16.20
CA GLU A 64 0.00 -8.45 15.52
C GLU A 64 -0.05 -8.96 14.10
N THR A 65 -0.22 -8.03 13.16
CA THR A 65 -0.18 -8.26 11.72
C THR A 65 0.67 -7.17 11.05
N TRP A 66 1.14 -7.40 9.85
CA TRP A 66 2.21 -6.60 9.26
C TRP A 66 1.80 -5.86 7.99
N THR A 67 2.52 -4.77 7.73
CA THR A 67 2.63 -4.14 6.41
C THR A 67 4.08 -4.18 5.98
N ARG A 68 4.35 -4.70 4.79
CA ARG A 68 5.69 -4.74 4.20
C ARG A 68 5.71 -3.99 2.89
N LEU A 69 6.50 -2.95 2.84
CA LEU A 69 6.70 -2.11 1.67
C LEU A 69 8.16 -2.26 1.20
N GLY A 70 8.35 -2.63 -0.05
CA GLY A 70 9.67 -2.73 -0.68
C GLY A 70 10.33 -1.38 -0.91
N ASP A 71 11.14 -1.29 -1.95
CA ASP A 71 11.99 -0.13 -2.23
C ASP A 71 11.39 0.81 -3.29
N ASN A 72 11.83 2.08 -3.29
CA ASN A 72 11.57 3.07 -4.32
C ASN A 72 10.07 3.36 -4.58
N ASN A 73 9.20 3.14 -3.62
CA ASN A 73 7.78 3.44 -3.78
C ASN A 73 7.48 4.91 -3.47
N VAL A 74 6.47 5.43 -4.15
CA VAL A 74 5.93 6.77 -3.92
C VAL A 74 4.50 6.64 -3.42
N ILE A 75 4.26 7.02 -2.17
CA ILE A 75 2.94 7.05 -1.55
C ILE A 75 2.53 8.52 -1.43
N ARG A 76 1.56 8.94 -2.24
CA ARG A 76 1.11 10.33 -2.27
C ARG A 76 0.18 10.64 -1.10
N GLU A 77 -0.12 11.92 -0.99
CA GLU A 77 -0.93 12.50 0.08
C GLU A 77 -2.30 11.81 0.23
N PHE A 78 -2.73 11.61 1.47
CA PHE A 78 -3.99 10.97 1.84
C PHE A 78 -4.17 9.51 1.35
N ALA A 79 -3.14 8.91 0.76
CA ALA A 79 -3.20 7.48 0.45
C ALA A 79 -3.18 6.66 1.74
N THR A 80 -3.89 5.53 1.75
CA THR A 80 -4.02 4.65 2.91
C THR A 80 -3.65 3.21 2.55
N ILE A 81 -2.83 2.58 3.39
CA ILE A 81 -2.41 1.18 3.26
C ILE A 81 -2.62 0.52 4.61
N HIS A 82 -3.45 -0.50 4.67
CA HIS A 82 -3.75 -1.22 5.90
C HIS A 82 -2.91 -2.49 6.02
N ARG A 83 -2.57 -2.86 7.28
CA ARG A 83 -1.88 -4.13 7.56
C ARG A 83 -2.82 -5.32 7.41
N GLY A 84 -2.26 -6.53 7.40
CA GLY A 84 -3.02 -7.76 7.22
C GLY A 84 -3.93 -8.13 8.39
N THR A 85 -4.63 -9.25 8.26
CA THR A 85 -5.47 -9.86 9.31
C THR A 85 -5.01 -11.29 9.59
N VAL A 86 -5.24 -11.78 10.82
CA VAL A 86 -4.90 -13.17 11.19
C VAL A 86 -5.76 -14.19 10.47
N THR A 87 -6.90 -13.79 9.95
CA THR A 87 -7.78 -14.64 9.13
C THR A 87 -7.36 -14.69 7.66
N GLY A 88 -6.41 -13.85 7.26
CA GLY A 88 -5.82 -13.79 5.93
C GLY A 88 -4.36 -14.23 5.96
N HIS A 89 -3.50 -13.41 5.37
CA HIS A 89 -2.06 -13.68 5.30
C HIS A 89 -1.27 -13.12 6.48
N ALA A 90 -1.93 -12.48 7.42
CA ALA A 90 -1.35 -11.71 8.52
C ALA A 90 -0.42 -10.56 8.07
N GLU A 91 -0.39 -10.26 6.78
CA GLU A 91 0.41 -9.18 6.22
C GLU A 91 -0.17 -8.64 4.91
N THR A 92 0.02 -7.35 4.68
CA THR A 92 -0.13 -6.69 3.38
C THR A 92 1.26 -6.46 2.82
N VAL A 93 1.50 -6.90 1.58
CA VAL A 93 2.83 -6.88 0.95
C VAL A 93 2.79 -6.05 -0.32
N ILE A 94 3.72 -5.11 -0.43
CA ILE A 94 3.90 -4.23 -1.58
C ILE A 94 5.34 -4.35 -2.05
N GLY A 95 5.54 -4.61 -3.33
CA GLY A 95 6.86 -4.70 -3.97
C GLY A 95 7.53 -3.35 -4.16
N ASN A 96 8.22 -3.19 -5.27
CA ASN A 96 9.13 -2.07 -5.51
C ASN A 96 8.65 -1.17 -6.66
N ASN A 97 9.13 0.08 -6.69
CA ASN A 97 8.94 1.03 -7.80
C ASN A 97 7.47 1.34 -8.10
N ASN A 98 6.60 1.33 -7.09
CA ASN A 98 5.18 1.58 -7.25
C ASN A 98 4.83 3.05 -7.01
N LEU A 99 3.77 3.52 -7.65
CA LEU A 99 3.19 4.84 -7.44
C LEU A 99 1.73 4.72 -6.97
N PHE A 100 1.48 5.15 -5.75
CA PHE A 100 0.14 5.29 -5.18
C PHE A 100 -0.23 6.77 -5.16
N MET A 101 -1.08 7.20 -6.09
CA MET A 101 -1.50 8.60 -6.18
C MET A 101 -2.46 8.97 -5.03
N ALA A 102 -2.74 10.26 -4.93
CA ALA A 102 -3.52 10.80 -3.83
C ALA A 102 -4.88 10.10 -3.65
N TYR A 103 -5.24 9.86 -2.37
CA TYR A 103 -6.47 9.20 -1.96
C TYR A 103 -6.62 7.73 -2.40
N SER A 104 -5.58 7.10 -2.95
CA SER A 104 -5.64 5.65 -3.24
C SER A 104 -5.73 4.84 -1.95
N HIS A 105 -6.35 3.66 -2.01
CA HIS A 105 -6.53 2.80 -0.85
C HIS A 105 -6.13 1.36 -1.15
N VAL A 106 -5.32 0.79 -0.26
CA VAL A 106 -4.96 -0.62 -0.23
C VAL A 106 -5.46 -1.22 1.07
N ALA A 107 -6.47 -2.10 0.98
CA ALA A 107 -6.99 -2.80 2.15
C ALA A 107 -6.03 -3.91 2.62
N HIS A 108 -6.44 -4.60 3.67
CA HIS A 108 -5.68 -5.65 4.34
C HIS A 108 -5.41 -6.87 3.44
N ASP A 109 -4.32 -7.57 3.72
CA ASP A 109 -3.96 -8.84 3.06
C ASP A 109 -3.77 -8.74 1.53
N CYS A 110 -3.65 -7.54 0.97
CA CYS A 110 -3.32 -7.35 -0.44
C CYS A 110 -1.87 -7.73 -0.72
N ARG A 111 -1.62 -8.22 -1.94
CA ARG A 111 -0.29 -8.47 -2.49
C ARG A 111 -0.11 -7.68 -3.76
N ILE A 112 0.82 -6.74 -3.76
CA ILE A 112 1.08 -5.84 -4.89
C ILE A 112 2.50 -6.05 -5.36
N GLY A 113 2.66 -6.30 -6.66
CA GLY A 113 3.94 -6.51 -7.33
C GLY A 113 4.76 -5.24 -7.49
N ASN A 114 5.51 -5.15 -8.57
CA ASN A 114 6.44 -4.08 -8.85
C ASN A 114 5.95 -3.21 -10.02
N GLY A 115 6.33 -1.93 -10.03
CA GLY A 115 6.00 -1.01 -11.13
C GLY A 115 4.51 -0.71 -11.28
N VAL A 116 3.71 -0.93 -10.25
CA VAL A 116 2.27 -0.70 -10.26
C VAL A 116 1.97 0.79 -10.10
N VAL A 117 1.00 1.27 -10.87
CA VAL A 117 0.49 2.64 -10.74
C VAL A 117 -0.99 2.56 -10.32
N MET A 118 -1.29 3.09 -9.16
CA MET A 118 -2.66 3.35 -8.70
C MET A 118 -2.96 4.85 -8.83
N ALA A 119 -3.78 5.22 -9.80
CA ALA A 119 -4.17 6.61 -9.99
C ALA A 119 -5.10 7.09 -8.85
N ASN A 120 -5.44 8.38 -8.86
CA ASN A 120 -6.20 9.01 -7.79
C ASN A 120 -7.49 8.25 -7.44
N VAL A 121 -7.69 8.00 -6.16
CA VAL A 121 -8.88 7.34 -5.60
C VAL A 121 -9.04 5.86 -6.04
N ALA A 122 -8.07 5.27 -6.73
CA ALA A 122 -8.11 3.82 -7.00
C ALA A 122 -8.10 3.04 -5.68
N THR A 123 -8.98 2.04 -5.57
CA THR A 123 -9.27 1.37 -4.30
C THR A 123 -9.22 -0.15 -4.46
N LEU A 124 -8.46 -0.82 -3.60
CA LEU A 124 -8.43 -2.27 -3.51
C LEU A 124 -9.15 -2.71 -2.22
N ALA A 125 -10.11 -3.60 -2.35
CA ALA A 125 -10.66 -4.31 -1.20
C ALA A 125 -9.66 -5.35 -0.65
N GLY A 126 -9.99 -6.03 0.44
CA GLY A 126 -9.09 -7.00 1.07
C GLY A 126 -8.75 -8.19 0.16
N HIS A 127 -7.54 -8.76 0.36
CA HIS A 127 -7.06 -9.97 -0.31
C HIS A 127 -6.89 -9.84 -1.84
N VAL A 128 -6.78 -8.64 -2.39
CA VAL A 128 -6.53 -8.42 -3.82
C VAL A 128 -5.06 -8.67 -4.13
N THR A 129 -4.82 -9.36 -5.24
CA THR A 129 -3.48 -9.52 -5.82
C THR A 129 -3.35 -8.66 -7.07
N ILE A 130 -2.32 -7.83 -7.12
CA ILE A 130 -1.94 -7.03 -8.30
C ILE A 130 -0.56 -7.49 -8.73
N GLU A 131 -0.44 -8.01 -9.95
CA GLU A 131 0.84 -8.42 -10.50
C GLU A 131 1.67 -7.22 -11.00
N ASP A 132 2.83 -7.48 -11.60
CA ASP A 132 3.77 -6.43 -12.00
C ASP A 132 3.25 -5.55 -13.16
N ASN A 133 3.63 -4.27 -13.12
CA ASN A 133 3.39 -3.28 -14.18
C ASN A 133 1.90 -3.03 -14.49
N VAL A 134 1.02 -3.21 -13.52
CA VAL A 134 -0.40 -2.90 -13.66
C VAL A 134 -0.64 -1.41 -13.50
N ILE A 135 -1.55 -0.87 -14.31
CA ILE A 135 -2.02 0.52 -14.19
C ILE A 135 -3.52 0.51 -13.86
N LEU A 136 -3.86 1.03 -12.69
CA LEU A 136 -5.25 1.27 -12.29
C LEU A 136 -5.58 2.75 -12.50
N GLY A 137 -6.50 3.05 -13.41
CA GLY A 137 -7.00 4.40 -13.65
C GLY A 137 -7.71 5.00 -12.44
N GLY A 138 -7.93 6.29 -12.46
CA GLY A 138 -8.62 6.98 -11.36
C GLY A 138 -10.00 6.40 -11.09
N LEU A 139 -10.40 6.32 -9.80
CA LEU A 139 -11.68 5.80 -9.37
C LEU A 139 -11.92 4.30 -9.69
N VAL A 140 -10.90 3.56 -10.06
CA VAL A 140 -11.00 2.09 -10.19
C VAL A 140 -11.25 1.49 -8.82
N ALA A 141 -12.21 0.55 -8.74
CA ALA A 141 -12.45 -0.23 -7.53
C ALA A 141 -12.35 -1.73 -7.83
N VAL A 142 -11.51 -2.43 -7.08
CA VAL A 142 -11.29 -3.88 -7.23
C VAL A 142 -11.90 -4.62 -6.05
N HIS A 143 -12.81 -5.55 -6.33
CA HIS A 143 -13.48 -6.38 -5.33
C HIS A 143 -12.49 -7.32 -4.65
N GLN A 144 -12.82 -7.72 -3.42
CA GLN A 144 -11.97 -8.64 -2.63
C GLN A 144 -11.70 -9.97 -3.38
N PHE A 145 -10.52 -10.51 -3.13
CA PHE A 145 -10.02 -11.79 -3.69
C PHE A 145 -9.75 -11.79 -5.20
N CYS A 146 -9.95 -10.68 -5.91
CA CYS A 146 -9.59 -10.61 -7.33
C CYS A 146 -8.07 -10.57 -7.53
N THR A 147 -7.64 -11.16 -8.65
CA THR A 147 -6.26 -11.06 -9.16
C THR A 147 -6.26 -10.25 -10.44
N ILE A 148 -5.39 -9.23 -10.50
CA ILE A 148 -5.14 -8.43 -11.71
C ILE A 148 -3.79 -8.86 -12.27
N GLY A 149 -3.81 -9.46 -13.43
CA GLY A 149 -2.61 -10.00 -14.10
C GLY A 149 -1.64 -8.90 -14.55
N ALA A 150 -0.39 -9.31 -14.79
CA ALA A 150 0.68 -8.38 -15.15
C ALA A 150 0.37 -7.60 -16.44
N HIS A 151 0.85 -6.36 -16.49
CA HIS A 151 0.70 -5.44 -17.63
C HIS A 151 -0.76 -5.09 -17.99
N VAL A 152 -1.72 -5.32 -17.09
CA VAL A 152 -3.10 -4.87 -17.26
C VAL A 152 -3.21 -3.36 -17.09
N MET A 153 -4.02 -2.72 -17.92
CA MET A 153 -4.42 -1.33 -17.74
C MET A 153 -5.93 -1.23 -17.58
N LEU A 154 -6.41 -0.79 -16.42
CA LEU A 154 -7.82 -0.55 -16.16
C LEU A 154 -8.14 0.94 -16.37
N GLY A 155 -9.10 1.23 -17.23
CA GLY A 155 -9.60 2.58 -17.46
C GLY A 155 -10.23 3.19 -16.21
N GLY A 156 -10.25 4.53 -16.13
CA GLY A 156 -10.83 5.23 -14.98
C GLY A 156 -12.31 4.87 -14.74
N GLY A 157 -12.69 4.72 -13.48
CA GLY A 157 -14.06 4.37 -13.07
C GLY A 157 -14.44 2.90 -13.25
N THR A 158 -13.53 2.04 -13.66
CA THR A 158 -13.80 0.60 -13.82
C THR A 158 -14.07 -0.07 -12.47
N LEU A 159 -15.16 -0.83 -12.39
CA LEU A 159 -15.48 -1.71 -11.26
C LEU A 159 -15.10 -3.15 -11.62
N VAL A 160 -14.19 -3.73 -10.87
CA VAL A 160 -13.66 -5.08 -11.12
C VAL A 160 -14.20 -6.05 -10.09
N GLY A 161 -14.97 -7.03 -10.54
CA GLY A 161 -15.56 -8.07 -9.69
C GLY A 161 -15.04 -9.49 -9.95
N LEU A 162 -14.12 -9.65 -10.91
CA LEU A 162 -13.54 -10.92 -11.31
C LEU A 162 -12.04 -10.73 -11.61
N ASP A 163 -11.31 -11.86 -11.70
CA ASP A 163 -9.92 -11.83 -12.11
C ASP A 163 -9.76 -11.27 -13.54
N VAL A 164 -8.69 -10.51 -13.74
CA VAL A 164 -8.34 -9.94 -15.04
C VAL A 164 -7.04 -10.60 -15.53
N PRO A 165 -7.07 -11.33 -16.66
CA PRO A 165 -5.87 -11.95 -17.21
C PRO A 165 -4.80 -10.91 -17.60
N PRO A 166 -3.50 -11.31 -17.65
CA PRO A 166 -2.43 -10.41 -18.05
C PRO A 166 -2.65 -9.78 -19.44
N TYR A 167 -2.07 -8.58 -19.63
CA TYR A 167 -2.08 -7.81 -20.90
C TYR A 167 -3.46 -7.35 -21.38
N MET A 168 -4.45 -7.28 -20.52
CA MET A 168 -5.79 -6.75 -20.84
C MET A 168 -5.83 -5.22 -20.67
N ILE A 169 -6.69 -4.58 -21.48
CA ILE A 169 -7.01 -3.14 -21.41
C ILE A 169 -8.53 -2.98 -21.29
#